data_923f8285fd4dbc5934af3451ff3a7169
#
_entry.id   923f8285fd4dbc5934af3451ff3a7169
#
_cell.length_a   1.000
_cell.length_b   1.000
_cell.length_c   1.000
_cell.angle_alpha   90.00
_cell.angle_beta   90.00
_cell.angle_gamma   90.00
#
_symmetry.space_group_name_H-M   'P 1'
#
loop_
_entity.id
_entity.type
_entity.pdbx_description
1 polymer ?
#
loop_
_entity_poly.entity_id
_entity_poly.type
_entity_poly.pdbx_seq_one_letter_code
_entity_poly.pdbx_strand_id
1 'polypeptide(L)'
;TGPFPLSFLFSAITSVDVIDDLTVKFTLNASYAPFLSNLAYPTGLIVSPDAVMKHGKDFGRNPSGTGAFQFNEWKSNERVVVTRNADHWDGQAGVDAVIFRPLTDGNTRVAEMLAGGIDLMVEVPPTSLSEFSGSEFSVVEQAGPHVWFLILNAKEGPFADKKVRQAANYAINKEAIVNDVLEGTAAVAAGPTPPAFAWAYNNDLEPYPYDPDKAKALIAEAGAEGAELTFFVTEGGSGMLDPVAMGTAIQADLEAVGFDVKIETYEWNSFLGEVNPGLEGKADMAEMAWMTNDPDTLPF
;
A
#
# COMPACT_ATOMS: atom_id res chain seq x y z
N THR A 1 9.23 -12.35 -18.25
CA THR A 1 9.91 -11.86 -17.05
C THR A 1 10.97 -10.85 -17.47
N GLY A 2 10.81 -9.58 -17.12
CA GLY A 2 11.72 -8.48 -17.41
C GLY A 2 12.18 -7.83 -16.09
N PRO A 3 12.99 -6.77 -16.15
CA PRO A 3 13.48 -6.05 -14.97
C PRO A 3 12.39 -5.13 -14.36
N PHE A 4 11.17 -5.64 -14.20
CA PHE A 4 10.06 -4.90 -13.64
C PHE A 4 9.90 -5.25 -12.15
N PRO A 5 9.58 -4.27 -11.28
CA PRO A 5 9.54 -4.47 -9.83
C PRO A 5 8.66 -5.64 -9.38
N LEU A 6 7.52 -5.86 -10.04
CA LEU A 6 6.56 -6.92 -9.68
C LEU A 6 6.70 -8.20 -10.53
N SER A 7 7.80 -8.37 -11.25
CA SER A 7 8.04 -9.58 -12.07
C SER A 7 8.11 -10.86 -11.24
N PHE A 8 8.43 -10.76 -9.95
CA PHE A 8 8.46 -11.89 -9.02
C PHE A 8 7.10 -12.61 -8.91
N LEU A 9 5.97 -11.90 -9.06
CA LEU A 9 4.63 -12.49 -9.03
C LEU A 9 4.42 -13.58 -10.09
N PHE A 10 5.21 -13.55 -11.16
CA PHE A 10 5.14 -14.48 -12.29
C PHE A 10 6.37 -15.40 -12.40
N SER A 11 7.23 -15.41 -11.38
CA SER A 11 8.48 -16.19 -11.38
C SER A 11 8.26 -17.70 -11.46
N ALA A 12 7.08 -18.18 -11.04
CA ALA A 12 6.71 -19.59 -11.15
C ALA A 12 6.44 -20.06 -12.59
N ILE A 13 6.19 -19.15 -13.54
CA ILE A 13 5.88 -19.49 -14.93
C ILE A 13 7.15 -19.93 -15.67
N THR A 14 7.15 -21.14 -16.22
CA THR A 14 8.24 -21.67 -17.06
C THR A 14 7.94 -21.59 -18.54
N SER A 15 6.68 -21.75 -18.95
CA SER A 15 6.23 -21.52 -20.34
C SER A 15 4.79 -21.04 -20.41
N VAL A 16 4.48 -20.38 -21.51
CA VAL A 16 3.12 -19.99 -21.91
C VAL A 16 2.93 -20.48 -23.35
N ASP A 17 2.02 -21.41 -23.56
CA ASP A 17 1.78 -22.07 -24.83
C ASP A 17 0.38 -21.75 -25.33
N VAL A 18 0.24 -21.30 -26.57
CA VAL A 18 -1.04 -21.15 -27.26
C VAL A 18 -1.43 -22.53 -27.81
N ILE A 19 -2.53 -23.08 -27.30
CA ILE A 19 -3.04 -24.39 -27.70
C ILE A 19 -3.99 -24.25 -28.91
N ASP A 20 -4.87 -23.27 -28.86
CA ASP A 20 -5.80 -22.89 -29.92
C ASP A 20 -6.25 -21.42 -29.73
N ASP A 21 -7.17 -20.94 -30.56
CA ASP A 21 -7.63 -19.56 -30.58
C ASP A 21 -8.27 -19.09 -29.26
N LEU A 22 -8.67 -20.01 -28.39
CA LEU A 22 -9.38 -19.73 -27.13
C LEU A 22 -8.67 -20.32 -25.90
N THR A 23 -7.56 -21.03 -26.10
CA THR A 23 -6.90 -21.78 -25.04
C THR A 23 -5.42 -21.42 -24.91
N VAL A 24 -5.04 -20.93 -23.72
CA VAL A 24 -3.65 -20.68 -23.33
C VAL A 24 -3.28 -21.59 -22.17
N LYS A 25 -2.12 -22.24 -22.25
CA LYS A 25 -1.57 -23.11 -21.23
C LYS A 25 -0.38 -22.45 -20.55
N PHE A 26 -0.48 -22.26 -19.24
CA PHE A 26 0.66 -21.88 -18.39
C PHE A 26 1.27 -23.13 -17.75
N THR A 27 2.58 -23.28 -17.86
CA THR A 27 3.34 -24.33 -17.17
C THR A 27 4.11 -23.65 -16.02
N LEU A 28 3.96 -24.20 -14.81
CA LEU A 28 4.62 -23.68 -13.63
C LEU A 28 5.77 -24.60 -13.21
N ASN A 29 6.80 -24.08 -12.53
CA ASN A 29 7.92 -24.85 -12.01
C ASN A 29 7.54 -25.74 -10.81
N ALA A 30 6.46 -25.38 -10.09
CA ALA A 30 5.88 -26.12 -8.98
C ALA A 30 4.39 -25.77 -8.85
N SER A 31 3.67 -26.48 -7.98
CA SER A 31 2.31 -26.10 -7.57
C SER A 31 2.37 -24.77 -6.84
N TYR A 32 1.64 -23.77 -7.32
CA TYR A 32 1.65 -22.41 -6.79
C TYR A 32 0.22 -21.90 -6.67
N ALA A 33 -0.32 -21.92 -5.46
CA ALA A 33 -1.71 -21.55 -5.17
C ALA A 33 -2.05 -20.08 -5.52
N PRO A 34 -1.18 -19.07 -5.29
CA PRO A 34 -1.46 -17.68 -5.59
C PRO A 34 -1.48 -17.34 -7.10
N PHE A 35 -1.20 -18.27 -7.98
CA PHE A 35 -1.03 -18.01 -9.41
C PHE A 35 -2.22 -17.25 -10.05
N LEU A 36 -3.45 -17.67 -9.77
CA LEU A 36 -4.64 -17.04 -10.34
C LEU A 36 -4.87 -15.63 -9.75
N SER A 37 -4.59 -15.45 -8.45
CA SER A 37 -4.64 -14.13 -7.81
C SER A 37 -3.62 -13.17 -8.43
N ASN A 38 -2.42 -13.67 -8.73
CA ASN A 38 -1.38 -12.88 -9.40
C ASN A 38 -1.76 -12.49 -10.83
N LEU A 39 -2.46 -13.36 -11.58
CA LEU A 39 -2.98 -13.01 -12.91
C LEU A 39 -4.08 -11.94 -12.85
N ALA A 40 -4.83 -11.85 -11.75
CA ALA A 40 -5.84 -10.82 -11.53
C ALA A 40 -5.25 -9.48 -11.05
N TYR A 41 -3.99 -9.46 -10.62
CA TYR A 41 -3.30 -8.24 -10.20
C TYR A 41 -3.07 -7.31 -11.41
N PRO A 42 -3.00 -5.96 -11.23
CA PRO A 42 -2.85 -5.02 -12.34
C PRO A 42 -1.71 -5.32 -13.32
N THR A 43 -0.62 -5.93 -12.84
CA THR A 43 0.50 -6.35 -13.72
C THR A 43 0.21 -7.58 -14.56
N GLY A 44 -0.86 -8.31 -14.28
CA GLY A 44 -1.36 -9.46 -15.06
C GLY A 44 -2.39 -9.10 -16.14
N LEU A 45 -2.80 -7.83 -16.23
CA LEU A 45 -3.80 -7.39 -17.20
C LEU A 45 -3.32 -7.63 -18.65
N ILE A 46 -4.25 -8.13 -19.48
CA ILE A 46 -3.98 -8.38 -20.90
C ILE A 46 -4.01 -7.06 -21.67
N VAL A 47 -2.96 -6.82 -22.44
CA VAL A 47 -2.77 -5.62 -23.26
C VAL A 47 -2.70 -5.95 -24.74
N SER A 48 -2.95 -4.97 -25.61
CA SER A 48 -2.85 -5.14 -27.06
C SER A 48 -1.40 -5.43 -27.50
N PRO A 49 -1.10 -6.58 -28.13
CA PRO A 49 0.23 -6.87 -28.67
C PRO A 49 0.69 -5.84 -29.71
N ASP A 50 -0.22 -5.39 -30.57
CA ASP A 50 0.09 -4.40 -31.62
C ASP A 50 0.48 -3.04 -31.00
N ALA A 51 -0.20 -2.63 -29.92
CA ALA A 51 0.15 -1.40 -29.21
C ALA A 51 1.51 -1.53 -28.52
N VAL A 52 1.81 -2.67 -27.90
CA VAL A 52 3.12 -2.94 -27.29
C VAL A 52 4.23 -2.90 -28.34
N MET A 53 4.03 -3.55 -29.49
CA MET A 53 5.01 -3.53 -30.60
C MET A 53 5.20 -2.13 -31.18
N LYS A 54 4.11 -1.37 -31.34
CA LYS A 54 4.12 -0.02 -31.89
C LYS A 54 4.82 0.98 -30.99
N HIS A 55 4.53 0.94 -29.68
CA HIS A 55 4.97 1.97 -28.73
C HIS A 55 6.19 1.57 -27.91
N GLY A 56 6.52 0.28 -27.80
CA GLY A 56 7.68 -0.22 -27.09
C GLY A 56 7.77 0.35 -25.66
N LYS A 57 8.84 1.09 -25.36
CA LYS A 57 9.07 1.71 -24.06
C LYS A 57 8.01 2.76 -23.68
N ASP A 58 7.36 3.36 -24.66
CA ASP A 58 6.34 4.39 -24.45
C ASP A 58 4.92 3.80 -24.34
N PHE A 59 4.78 2.47 -24.30
CA PHE A 59 3.49 1.80 -24.16
C PHE A 59 2.73 2.28 -22.91
N GLY A 60 3.40 2.48 -21.78
CA GLY A 60 2.78 2.99 -20.56
C GLY A 60 2.12 4.37 -20.70
N ARG A 61 2.54 5.15 -21.73
CA ARG A 61 1.92 6.43 -22.10
C ARG A 61 0.86 6.30 -23.20
N ASN A 62 0.74 5.11 -23.79
CA ASN A 62 -0.17 4.80 -24.89
C ASN A 62 -0.83 3.43 -24.65
N PRO A 63 -1.48 3.23 -23.49
CA PRO A 63 -2.06 1.94 -23.14
C PRO A 63 -3.21 1.59 -24.08
N SER A 64 -3.36 0.30 -24.38
CA SER A 64 -4.48 -0.23 -25.13
C SER A 64 -4.84 -1.62 -24.61
N GLY A 65 -6.10 -1.83 -24.34
CA GLY A 65 -6.67 -3.06 -23.77
C GLY A 65 -8.15 -3.18 -24.14
N THR A 66 -8.90 -4.00 -23.40
CA THR A 66 -10.32 -4.32 -23.64
C THR A 66 -11.25 -3.77 -22.57
N GLY A 67 -10.82 -2.79 -21.81
CA GLY A 67 -11.57 -2.19 -20.71
C GLY A 67 -12.78 -1.34 -21.13
N ALA A 68 -13.59 -0.97 -20.16
CA ALA A 68 -14.79 -0.13 -20.35
C ALA A 68 -14.48 1.31 -20.79
N PHE A 69 -13.23 1.72 -20.68
CA PHE A 69 -12.74 3.02 -21.12
C PHE A 69 -11.52 2.88 -22.01
N GLN A 70 -11.36 3.82 -22.93
CA GLN A 70 -10.21 3.96 -23.83
C GLN A 70 -9.34 5.13 -23.38
N PHE A 71 -8.02 4.98 -23.47
CA PHE A 71 -7.08 6.06 -23.18
C PHE A 71 -7.27 7.23 -24.17
N ASN A 72 -7.32 8.43 -23.64
CA ASN A 72 -7.45 9.66 -24.43
C ASN A 72 -6.23 10.57 -24.27
N GLU A 73 -5.89 10.96 -23.03
CA GLU A 73 -4.83 11.94 -22.77
C GLU A 73 -4.12 11.64 -21.45
N TRP A 74 -2.82 11.89 -21.39
CA TRP A 74 -2.06 11.98 -20.14
C TRP A 74 -1.15 13.21 -20.15
N LYS A 75 -1.50 14.19 -19.33
CA LYS A 75 -0.65 15.33 -19.00
C LYS A 75 -0.04 15.11 -17.63
N SER A 76 1.31 15.00 -17.59
CA SER A 76 2.04 14.74 -16.35
C SER A 76 1.72 15.78 -15.29
N ASN A 77 1.47 15.33 -14.05
CA ASN A 77 1.11 16.16 -12.89
C ASN A 77 -0.16 17.02 -13.04
N GLU A 78 -0.93 16.83 -14.12
CA GLU A 78 -2.15 17.59 -14.36
C GLU A 78 -3.37 16.66 -14.39
N ARG A 79 -3.41 15.71 -15.34
CA ARG A 79 -4.53 14.79 -15.46
C ARG A 79 -4.23 13.58 -16.35
N VAL A 80 -5.02 12.52 -16.14
CA VAL A 80 -5.23 11.45 -17.11
C VAL A 80 -6.71 11.43 -17.49
N VAL A 81 -6.99 11.36 -18.79
CA VAL A 81 -8.36 11.30 -19.33
C VAL A 81 -8.56 9.97 -20.03
N VAL A 82 -9.65 9.30 -19.70
CA VAL A 82 -10.15 8.13 -20.42
C VAL A 82 -11.59 8.39 -20.86
N THR A 83 -11.95 7.89 -22.05
CA THR A 83 -13.29 8.05 -22.63
C THR A 83 -13.98 6.70 -22.75
N ARG A 84 -15.31 6.70 -22.72
CA ARG A 84 -16.14 5.50 -22.84
C ARG A 84 -15.72 4.66 -24.05
N ASN A 85 -15.57 3.35 -23.83
CA ASN A 85 -15.46 2.38 -24.90
C ASN A 85 -16.88 1.95 -25.34
N ALA A 86 -17.32 2.44 -26.50
CA ALA A 86 -18.66 2.14 -27.00
C ALA A 86 -18.84 0.66 -27.37
N ASP A 87 -17.73 -0.03 -27.67
CA ASP A 87 -17.70 -1.45 -28.09
C ASP A 87 -17.30 -2.39 -26.96
N HIS A 88 -17.45 -1.93 -25.69
CA HIS A 88 -17.11 -2.77 -24.54
C HIS A 88 -18.00 -4.01 -24.47
N TRP A 89 -17.38 -5.18 -24.32
CA TRP A 89 -18.02 -6.49 -24.37
C TRP A 89 -19.09 -6.75 -23.31
N ASP A 90 -19.02 -6.07 -22.15
CA ASP A 90 -19.98 -6.16 -21.04
C ASP A 90 -20.86 -4.91 -20.94
N GLY A 91 -21.10 -4.23 -22.06
CA GLY A 91 -21.93 -3.03 -22.14
C GLY A 91 -21.14 -1.75 -21.91
N GLN A 92 -21.79 -0.64 -22.23
CA GLN A 92 -21.15 0.68 -22.15
C GLN A 92 -21.18 1.22 -20.72
N ALA A 93 -20.13 1.95 -20.35
CA ALA A 93 -20.08 2.70 -19.09
C ALA A 93 -21.18 3.79 -19.03
N GLY A 94 -21.69 4.07 -17.84
CA GLY A 94 -22.74 5.09 -17.62
C GLY A 94 -22.29 6.54 -17.80
N VAL A 95 -20.97 6.78 -17.84
CA VAL A 95 -20.36 8.12 -18.03
C VAL A 95 -19.57 8.16 -19.33
N ASP A 96 -19.46 9.36 -19.94
CA ASP A 96 -18.76 9.52 -21.22
C ASP A 96 -17.24 9.52 -21.07
N ALA A 97 -16.76 10.05 -19.96
CA ALA A 97 -15.33 10.14 -19.66
C ALA A 97 -15.07 10.09 -18.15
N VAL A 98 -13.84 9.71 -17.78
CA VAL A 98 -13.31 9.86 -16.43
C VAL A 98 -12.01 10.66 -16.51
N ILE A 99 -11.89 11.67 -15.66
CA ILE A 99 -10.73 12.55 -15.56
C ILE A 99 -10.08 12.32 -14.20
N PHE A 100 -8.91 11.71 -14.19
CA PHE A 100 -8.11 11.53 -12.98
C PHE A 100 -7.23 12.76 -12.78
N ARG A 101 -7.37 13.44 -11.64
CA ARG A 101 -6.57 14.60 -11.23
C ARG A 101 -5.68 14.22 -10.05
N PRO A 102 -4.35 14.22 -10.18
CA PRO A 102 -3.45 13.96 -9.05
C PRO A 102 -3.45 15.17 -8.10
N LEU A 103 -4.14 15.04 -6.98
CA LEU A 103 -4.16 16.01 -5.88
C LEU A 103 -3.50 15.34 -4.68
N THR A 104 -2.20 15.53 -4.50
CA THR A 104 -1.41 14.84 -3.48
C THR A 104 -1.70 15.29 -2.07
N ASP A 105 -2.02 16.57 -1.88
CA ASP A 105 -2.39 17.13 -0.58
C ASP A 105 -3.85 16.82 -0.21
N GLY A 106 -4.06 16.22 0.97
CA GLY A 106 -5.39 15.80 1.45
C GLY A 106 -6.36 16.95 1.64
N ASN A 107 -5.90 18.08 2.20
CA ASN A 107 -6.75 19.24 2.45
C ASN A 107 -7.20 19.90 1.13
N THR A 108 -6.33 19.90 0.12
CA THR A 108 -6.68 20.35 -1.23
C THR A 108 -7.76 19.47 -1.84
N ARG A 109 -7.66 18.12 -1.68
CA ARG A 109 -8.71 17.20 -2.15
C ARG A 109 -10.06 17.48 -1.48
N VAL A 110 -10.04 17.66 -0.15
CA VAL A 110 -11.25 18.01 0.63
C VAL A 110 -11.86 19.32 0.13
N ALA A 111 -11.06 20.38 -0.02
CA ALA A 111 -11.53 21.67 -0.50
C ALA A 111 -12.12 21.59 -1.92
N GLU A 112 -11.49 20.86 -2.84
CA GLU A 112 -12.00 20.65 -4.21
C GLU A 112 -13.32 19.87 -4.20
N MET A 113 -13.48 18.86 -3.34
CA MET A 113 -14.73 18.10 -3.21
C MET A 113 -15.87 18.97 -2.67
N LEU A 114 -15.62 19.73 -1.60
CA LEU A 114 -16.62 20.65 -1.02
C LEU A 114 -17.01 21.78 -1.99
N ALA A 115 -16.09 22.24 -2.84
CA ALA A 115 -16.35 23.25 -3.85
C ALA A 115 -17.02 22.71 -5.13
N GLY A 116 -17.22 21.37 -5.24
CA GLY A 116 -17.73 20.74 -6.47
C GLY A 116 -16.74 20.72 -7.63
N GLY A 117 -15.44 20.86 -7.35
CA GLY A 117 -14.36 20.80 -8.35
C GLY A 117 -14.00 19.36 -8.75
N ILE A 118 -14.41 18.39 -7.96
CA ILE A 118 -14.30 16.94 -8.25
C ILE A 118 -15.59 16.22 -7.83
N ASP A 119 -15.90 15.11 -8.49
CA ASP A 119 -17.12 14.32 -8.26
C ASP A 119 -16.85 13.09 -7.38
N LEU A 120 -15.60 12.66 -7.28
CA LEU A 120 -15.18 11.51 -6.48
C LEU A 120 -13.79 11.76 -5.89
N MET A 121 -13.64 11.48 -4.63
CA MET A 121 -12.37 11.53 -3.90
C MET A 121 -12.08 10.16 -3.30
N VAL A 122 -10.85 9.69 -3.44
CA VAL A 122 -10.33 8.53 -2.71
C VAL A 122 -9.43 8.99 -1.58
N GLU A 123 -9.25 8.15 -0.57
CA GLU A 123 -8.37 8.43 0.58
C GLU A 123 -8.78 9.74 1.29
N VAL A 124 -10.01 9.76 1.79
CA VAL A 124 -10.50 10.88 2.61
C VAL A 124 -9.66 10.98 3.87
N PRO A 125 -9.04 12.15 4.17
CA PRO A 125 -8.35 12.29 5.45
C PRO A 125 -9.29 12.00 6.62
N PRO A 126 -8.90 11.17 7.60
CA PRO A 126 -9.77 10.81 8.72
C PRO A 126 -10.35 12.02 9.44
N THR A 127 -9.54 13.04 9.70
CA THR A 127 -9.92 14.28 10.37
C THR A 127 -10.97 15.12 9.61
N SER A 128 -11.17 14.87 8.31
CA SER A 128 -12.14 15.58 7.47
C SER A 128 -13.43 14.79 7.22
N LEU A 129 -13.57 13.58 7.71
CA LEU A 129 -14.77 12.75 7.45
C LEU A 129 -16.06 13.41 7.90
N SER A 130 -16.04 14.15 9.02
CA SER A 130 -17.21 14.85 9.55
C SER A 130 -17.75 15.93 8.60
N GLU A 131 -16.90 16.50 7.71
CA GLU A 131 -17.28 17.52 6.74
C GLU A 131 -18.20 16.95 5.64
N PHE A 132 -18.16 15.63 5.43
CA PHE A 132 -18.96 14.91 4.42
C PHE A 132 -20.21 14.22 4.99
N SER A 133 -20.64 14.59 6.20
CA SER A 133 -21.84 14.04 6.84
C SER A 133 -23.17 14.58 6.25
N GLY A 134 -23.12 15.57 5.38
CA GLY A 134 -24.29 16.14 4.69
C GLY A 134 -24.91 15.20 3.67
N SER A 135 -26.20 15.38 3.39
CA SER A 135 -26.94 14.53 2.43
C SER A 135 -26.49 14.68 0.96
N GLU A 136 -25.67 15.66 0.66
CA GLU A 136 -25.06 15.90 -0.66
C GLU A 136 -23.86 14.98 -0.94
N PHE A 137 -23.29 14.38 0.09
CA PHE A 137 -22.14 13.47 -0.03
C PHE A 137 -22.55 12.04 0.32
N SER A 138 -21.85 11.09 -0.28
CA SER A 138 -21.93 9.68 0.08
C SER A 138 -20.53 9.19 0.40
N VAL A 139 -20.26 8.90 1.67
CA VAL A 139 -19.01 8.28 2.09
C VAL A 139 -19.19 6.77 2.03
N VAL A 140 -18.32 6.10 1.27
CA VAL A 140 -18.30 4.63 1.15
C VAL A 140 -17.05 4.11 1.84
N GLU A 141 -17.25 3.30 2.86
CA GLU A 141 -16.18 2.65 3.61
C GLU A 141 -16.22 1.15 3.36
N GLN A 142 -15.06 0.58 3.10
CA GLN A 142 -14.92 -0.86 2.98
C GLN A 142 -13.54 -1.28 3.47
N ALA A 143 -13.50 -2.27 4.35
CA ALA A 143 -12.27 -2.92 4.75
C ALA A 143 -11.59 -3.54 3.51
N GLY A 144 -10.43 -3.03 3.17
CA GLY A 144 -9.62 -3.49 2.05
C GLY A 144 -8.58 -4.52 2.46
N PRO A 145 -7.92 -5.15 1.48
CA PRO A 145 -6.81 -6.06 1.74
C PRO A 145 -5.49 -5.32 2.02
N HIS A 146 -5.55 -4.13 2.59
CA HIS A 146 -4.38 -3.35 2.98
C HIS A 146 -3.92 -3.73 4.38
N VAL A 147 -2.61 -3.80 4.56
CA VAL A 147 -1.98 -3.89 5.89
C VAL A 147 -0.92 -2.81 5.96
N TRP A 148 -0.94 -2.03 7.05
CA TRP A 148 0.11 -1.10 7.42
C TRP A 148 1.03 -1.76 8.42
N PHE A 149 2.31 -1.61 8.22
CA PHE A 149 3.32 -2.27 9.03
C PHE A 149 4.62 -1.47 9.05
N LEU A 150 5.46 -1.78 10.02
CA LEU A 150 6.82 -1.28 10.06
C LEU A 150 7.78 -2.32 9.49
N ILE A 151 8.60 -1.90 8.55
CA ILE A 151 9.80 -2.64 8.14
C ILE A 151 10.89 -2.31 9.17
N LEU A 152 11.48 -3.33 9.76
CA LEU A 152 12.57 -3.19 10.72
C LEU A 152 13.85 -3.75 10.12
N ASN A 153 14.96 -3.01 10.21
CA ASN A 153 16.27 -3.50 9.77
C ASN A 153 16.79 -4.56 10.75
N ALA A 154 16.48 -5.82 10.46
CA ALA A 154 16.86 -6.94 11.31
C ALA A 154 18.30 -7.44 11.07
N LYS A 155 19.04 -6.85 10.11
CA LYS A 155 20.41 -7.26 9.76
C LYS A 155 21.46 -6.48 10.54
N GLU A 156 21.18 -5.23 10.85
CA GLU A 156 22.10 -4.34 11.55
C GLU A 156 21.36 -3.34 12.43
N GLY A 157 22.08 -2.53 13.20
CA GLY A 157 21.51 -1.55 14.10
C GLY A 157 20.74 -2.15 15.28
N PRO A 158 19.96 -1.32 16.00
CA PRO A 158 19.25 -1.76 17.22
C PRO A 158 18.27 -2.90 16.96
N PHE A 159 17.59 -2.91 15.81
CA PHE A 159 16.60 -3.94 15.46
C PHE A 159 17.22 -5.29 15.02
N ALA A 160 18.54 -5.44 14.94
CA ALA A 160 19.17 -6.74 14.80
C ALA A 160 18.86 -7.65 16.01
N ASP A 161 18.73 -7.07 17.22
CA ASP A 161 18.32 -7.79 18.42
C ASP A 161 16.79 -8.04 18.41
N LYS A 162 16.40 -9.29 18.62
CA LYS A 162 15.00 -9.71 18.74
C LYS A 162 14.26 -8.99 19.87
N LYS A 163 14.93 -8.74 21.00
CA LYS A 163 14.30 -8.07 22.14
C LYS A 163 13.92 -6.65 21.83
N VAL A 164 14.76 -5.94 21.05
CA VAL A 164 14.47 -4.58 20.59
C VAL A 164 13.26 -4.57 19.65
N ARG A 165 13.15 -5.52 18.72
CA ARG A 165 11.96 -5.66 17.87
C ARG A 165 10.68 -5.97 18.67
N GLN A 166 10.79 -6.80 19.72
CA GLN A 166 9.67 -7.05 20.62
C GLN A 166 9.32 -5.81 21.46
N ALA A 167 10.33 -5.09 21.93
CA ALA A 167 10.13 -3.84 22.68
C ALA A 167 9.35 -2.81 21.84
N ALA A 168 9.70 -2.61 20.57
CA ALA A 168 8.96 -1.71 19.69
C ALA A 168 7.49 -2.14 19.55
N ASN A 169 7.20 -3.45 19.43
CA ASN A 169 5.83 -3.94 19.37
C ASN A 169 5.01 -3.70 20.65
N TYR A 170 5.65 -3.74 21.84
CA TYR A 170 5.00 -3.40 23.11
C TYR A 170 4.89 -1.89 23.34
N ALA A 171 5.83 -1.10 22.80
CA ALA A 171 5.88 0.34 22.97
C ALA A 171 4.79 1.08 22.19
N ILE A 172 4.47 0.62 20.98
CA ILE A 172 3.56 1.32 20.06
C ILE A 172 2.11 1.06 20.45
N ASN A 173 1.38 2.13 20.78
CA ASN A 173 -0.05 2.09 21.11
C ASN A 173 -0.90 2.07 19.84
N LYS A 174 -1.06 0.88 19.28
CA LYS A 174 -1.79 0.67 18.01
C LYS A 174 -3.26 1.08 18.11
N GLU A 175 -3.89 0.90 19.28
CA GLU A 175 -5.28 1.28 19.49
C GLU A 175 -5.44 2.81 19.53
N ALA A 176 -4.51 3.55 20.14
CA ALA A 176 -4.51 5.01 20.10
C ALA A 176 -4.29 5.53 18.66
N ILE A 177 -3.39 4.92 17.89
CA ILE A 177 -3.21 5.27 16.47
C ILE A 177 -4.52 5.08 15.70
N VAL A 178 -5.20 3.96 15.87
CA VAL A 178 -6.48 3.68 15.18
C VAL A 178 -7.58 4.66 15.62
N ASN A 179 -7.73 4.92 16.93
CA ASN A 179 -8.84 5.68 17.44
C ASN A 179 -8.62 7.20 17.38
N ASP A 180 -7.39 7.67 17.69
CA ASP A 180 -7.11 9.10 17.90
C ASP A 180 -6.43 9.74 16.67
N VAL A 181 -5.63 8.98 15.89
CA VAL A 181 -4.98 9.49 14.68
C VAL A 181 -5.85 9.22 13.45
N LEU A 182 -6.40 8.00 13.35
CA LEU A 182 -7.19 7.56 12.21
C LEU A 182 -8.70 7.64 12.42
N GLU A 183 -9.15 8.21 13.54
CA GLU A 183 -10.58 8.40 13.88
C GLU A 183 -11.46 7.15 13.67
N GLY A 184 -10.91 5.96 13.97
CA GLY A 184 -11.61 4.68 13.84
C GLY A 184 -11.74 4.13 12.42
N THR A 185 -11.09 4.72 11.44
CA THR A 185 -11.16 4.30 10.03
C THR A 185 -10.30 3.07 9.69
N ALA A 186 -9.65 2.51 10.69
CA ALA A 186 -8.81 1.32 10.55
C ALA A 186 -9.08 0.33 11.70
N ALA A 187 -8.45 -0.83 11.66
CA ALA A 187 -8.44 -1.80 12.74
C ALA A 187 -7.01 -2.23 13.07
N VAL A 188 -6.75 -2.56 14.33
CA VAL A 188 -5.44 -3.08 14.73
C VAL A 188 -5.17 -4.43 14.07
N ALA A 189 -4.05 -4.53 13.35
CA ALA A 189 -3.65 -5.78 12.72
C ALA A 189 -3.02 -6.74 13.74
N ALA A 190 -3.49 -7.99 13.77
CA ALA A 190 -2.89 -9.05 14.59
C ALA A 190 -1.74 -9.76 13.86
N GLY A 191 -1.66 -9.64 12.54
CA GLY A 191 -0.64 -10.30 11.71
C GLY A 191 -0.65 -9.80 10.27
N PRO A 192 0.12 -10.44 9.39
CA PRO A 192 0.30 -9.98 8.01
C PRO A 192 -0.92 -10.23 7.10
N THR A 193 -1.84 -11.11 7.50
CA THR A 193 -3.03 -11.43 6.70
C THR A 193 -4.21 -10.59 7.20
N PRO A 194 -4.79 -9.69 6.38
CA PRO A 194 -5.93 -8.88 6.78
C PRO A 194 -7.24 -9.71 6.81
N PRO A 195 -8.27 -9.28 7.60
CA PRO A 195 -9.57 -9.94 7.67
C PRO A 195 -10.31 -10.03 6.32
N ALA A 196 -9.95 -9.22 5.33
CA ALA A 196 -10.46 -9.31 3.96
C ALA A 196 -10.25 -10.70 3.34
N PHE A 197 -9.23 -11.44 3.78
CA PHE A 197 -8.99 -12.85 3.42
C PHE A 197 -9.53 -13.79 4.50
N ALA A 198 -10.83 -13.77 4.76
CA ALA A 198 -11.46 -14.52 5.85
C ALA A 198 -11.13 -16.03 5.88
N TRP A 199 -10.82 -16.61 4.69
CA TRP A 199 -10.44 -18.02 4.56
C TRP A 199 -9.00 -18.34 5.00
N ALA A 200 -8.15 -17.31 5.14
CA ALA A 200 -6.74 -17.43 5.55
C ALA A 200 -6.46 -16.67 6.86
N TYR A 201 -7.40 -15.82 7.31
CA TYR A 201 -7.23 -15.03 8.53
C TYR A 201 -7.24 -15.91 9.77
N ASN A 202 -6.22 -15.76 10.63
CA ASN A 202 -6.14 -16.47 11.89
C ASN A 202 -6.83 -15.67 12.99
N ASN A 203 -8.04 -16.09 13.39
CA ASN A 203 -8.82 -15.44 14.45
C ASN A 203 -8.25 -15.66 15.86
N ASP A 204 -7.33 -16.62 16.04
CA ASP A 204 -6.71 -16.93 17.35
C ASP A 204 -5.41 -16.14 17.57
N LEU A 205 -5.01 -15.31 16.60
CA LEU A 205 -3.81 -14.49 16.71
C LEU A 205 -4.12 -13.18 17.39
N GLU A 206 -3.55 -12.98 18.57
CA GLU A 206 -3.66 -11.74 19.31
C GLU A 206 -2.49 -10.79 18.96
N PRO A 207 -2.75 -9.48 18.75
CA PRO A 207 -1.68 -8.51 18.58
C PRO A 207 -0.86 -8.36 19.86
N TYR A 208 0.38 -7.90 19.74
CA TYR A 208 1.14 -7.48 20.93
C TYR A 208 0.36 -6.37 21.65
N PRO A 209 0.06 -6.53 22.96
CA PRO A 209 -0.61 -5.48 23.72
C PRO A 209 0.33 -4.29 23.92
N TYR A 210 -0.24 -3.12 24.10
CA TYR A 210 0.52 -1.94 24.54
C TYR A 210 0.99 -2.13 25.98
N ASP A 211 2.30 -2.19 26.19
CA ASP A 211 2.95 -2.41 27.49
C ASP A 211 4.31 -1.69 27.52
N PRO A 212 4.32 -0.37 27.77
CA PRO A 212 5.55 0.42 27.76
C PRO A 212 6.55 0.00 28.86
N ASP A 213 6.09 -0.55 29.98
CA ASP A 213 6.99 -1.01 31.04
C ASP A 213 7.75 -2.26 30.60
N LYS A 214 7.06 -3.18 29.94
CA LYS A 214 7.70 -4.35 29.34
C LYS A 214 8.64 -3.97 28.20
N ALA A 215 8.28 -2.96 27.40
CA ALA A 215 9.16 -2.43 26.38
C ALA A 215 10.47 -1.90 26.99
N LYS A 216 10.40 -1.07 28.02
CA LYS A 216 11.58 -0.55 28.76
C LYS A 216 12.44 -1.68 29.31
N ALA A 217 11.82 -2.69 29.91
CA ALA A 217 12.57 -3.85 30.43
C ALA A 217 13.33 -4.58 29.34
N LEU A 218 12.72 -4.82 28.17
CA LEU A 218 13.35 -5.48 27.04
C LEU A 218 14.49 -4.63 26.42
N ILE A 219 14.34 -3.30 26.37
CA ILE A 219 15.37 -2.37 25.92
C ILE A 219 16.59 -2.43 26.86
N ALA A 220 16.35 -2.38 28.17
CA ALA A 220 17.41 -2.48 29.17
C ALA A 220 18.13 -3.85 29.10
N GLU A 221 17.39 -4.96 28.95
CA GLU A 221 17.96 -6.29 28.77
C GLU A 221 18.81 -6.43 27.49
N ALA A 222 18.47 -5.66 26.44
CA ALA A 222 19.23 -5.63 25.19
C ALA A 222 20.41 -4.64 25.23
N GLY A 223 20.50 -3.78 26.28
CA GLY A 223 21.50 -2.71 26.34
C GLY A 223 21.29 -1.63 25.27
N ALA A 224 20.05 -1.41 24.85
CA ALA A 224 19.66 -0.51 23.76
C ALA A 224 19.05 0.81 24.27
N GLU A 225 19.23 1.16 25.54
CA GLU A 225 18.77 2.42 26.12
C GLU A 225 19.44 3.61 25.42
N GLY A 226 18.62 4.58 24.99
CA GLY A 226 19.09 5.75 24.26
C GLY A 226 19.60 5.48 22.84
N ALA A 227 19.27 4.29 22.28
CA ALA A 227 19.63 3.99 20.90
C ALA A 227 18.95 4.97 19.93
N GLU A 228 19.74 5.54 19.01
CA GLU A 228 19.24 6.37 17.92
C GLU A 228 18.56 5.46 16.87
N LEU A 229 17.38 5.87 16.39
CA LEU A 229 16.63 5.19 15.34
C LEU A 229 16.34 6.17 14.20
N THR A 230 16.77 5.86 13.00
CA THR A 230 16.35 6.57 11.78
C THR A 230 15.07 5.92 11.25
N PHE A 231 14.00 6.71 11.15
CA PHE A 231 12.68 6.27 10.75
C PHE A 231 12.23 6.93 9.45
N PHE A 232 12.12 6.17 8.37
CA PHE A 232 11.61 6.65 7.09
C PHE A 232 10.09 6.63 7.06
N VAL A 233 9.50 7.80 6.79
CA VAL A 233 8.06 8.04 6.75
C VAL A 233 7.70 8.58 5.36
N THR A 234 6.58 8.16 4.79
CA THR A 234 6.09 8.71 3.52
C THR A 234 5.06 9.81 3.73
N GLU A 235 4.97 10.74 2.78
CA GLU A 235 3.89 11.77 2.76
C GLU A 235 2.53 11.20 2.35
N GLY A 236 2.50 10.02 1.75
CA GLY A 236 1.30 9.36 1.26
C GLY A 236 1.62 8.15 0.40
N GLY A 237 0.61 7.53 -0.17
CA GLY A 237 0.74 6.39 -1.08
C GLY A 237 0.25 5.07 -0.49
N SER A 238 0.06 4.09 -1.36
CA SER A 238 -0.44 2.73 -1.03
C SER A 238 -1.72 2.70 -0.17
N GLY A 239 -2.60 3.71 -0.29
CA GLY A 239 -3.85 3.77 0.48
C GLY A 239 -3.67 4.16 1.95
N MET A 240 -2.51 4.68 2.35
CA MET A 240 -2.30 5.23 3.69
C MET A 240 -3.07 6.54 3.85
N LEU A 241 -3.88 6.64 4.92
CA LEU A 241 -4.78 7.77 5.12
C LEU A 241 -4.05 8.99 5.73
N ASP A 242 -3.16 8.77 6.69
CA ASP A 242 -2.34 9.82 7.31
C ASP A 242 -1.00 9.26 7.83
N PRO A 243 -0.07 8.92 6.94
CA PRO A 243 1.19 8.29 7.34
C PRO A 243 2.06 9.20 8.20
N VAL A 244 2.10 10.51 7.93
CA VAL A 244 2.93 11.45 8.71
C VAL A 244 2.45 11.56 10.15
N ALA A 245 1.13 11.63 10.39
CA ALA A 245 0.59 11.64 11.73
C ALA A 245 0.81 10.31 12.46
N MET A 246 0.67 9.18 11.75
CA MET A 246 0.99 7.85 12.28
C MET A 246 2.46 7.74 12.65
N GLY A 247 3.38 8.13 11.77
CA GLY A 247 4.81 8.12 12.03
C GLY A 247 5.19 8.97 13.24
N THR A 248 4.55 10.14 13.40
CA THR A 248 4.74 11.02 14.57
C THR A 248 4.26 10.38 15.86
N ALA A 249 3.11 9.69 15.85
CA ALA A 249 2.60 8.97 17.03
C ALA A 249 3.53 7.79 17.40
N ILE A 250 4.00 7.04 16.40
CA ILE A 250 4.98 5.96 16.61
C ILE A 250 6.30 6.49 17.18
N GLN A 251 6.79 7.61 16.67
CA GLN A 251 7.98 8.29 17.24
C GLN A 251 7.79 8.59 18.72
N ALA A 252 6.68 9.24 19.07
CA ALA A 252 6.40 9.62 20.48
C ALA A 252 6.35 8.39 21.40
N ASP A 253 5.72 7.30 20.95
CA ASP A 253 5.63 6.06 21.72
C ASP A 253 7.00 5.40 21.94
N LEU A 254 7.85 5.40 20.91
CA LEU A 254 9.20 4.84 20.99
C LEU A 254 10.12 5.69 21.86
N GLU A 255 10.02 7.02 21.78
CA GLU A 255 10.76 7.96 22.64
C GLU A 255 10.34 7.82 24.11
N ALA A 256 9.05 7.58 24.39
CA ALA A 256 8.56 7.38 25.75
C ALA A 256 9.15 6.14 26.45
N VAL A 257 9.67 5.19 25.70
CA VAL A 257 10.35 3.99 26.24
C VAL A 257 11.87 4.05 26.16
N GLY A 258 12.45 5.15 25.66
CA GLY A 258 13.87 5.46 25.78
C GLY A 258 14.69 5.36 24.50
N PHE A 259 14.08 5.29 23.33
CA PHE A 259 14.78 5.48 22.04
C PHE A 259 14.95 6.99 21.72
N ASP A 260 15.88 7.34 20.86
CA ASP A 260 16.00 8.66 20.20
C ASP A 260 15.63 8.47 18.71
N VAL A 261 14.42 8.92 18.31
CA VAL A 261 13.87 8.63 16.99
C VAL A 261 13.95 9.85 16.08
N LYS A 262 14.58 9.70 14.91
CA LYS A 262 14.70 10.74 13.89
C LYS A 262 13.87 10.36 12.68
N ILE A 263 12.78 11.10 12.43
CA ILE A 263 11.95 10.92 11.22
C ILE A 263 12.62 11.61 10.04
N GLU A 264 12.66 10.90 8.92
CA GLU A 264 12.94 11.44 7.59
C GLU A 264 11.73 11.18 6.69
N THR A 265 11.14 12.27 6.16
CA THR A 265 9.91 12.20 5.36
C THR A 265 10.22 12.28 3.87
N TYR A 266 9.56 11.43 3.09
CA TYR A 266 9.77 11.30 1.64
C TYR A 266 8.46 11.35 0.87
N GLU A 267 8.48 11.92 -0.34
CA GLU A 267 7.44 11.68 -1.34
C GLU A 267 7.46 10.19 -1.76
N TRP A 268 6.29 9.63 -2.08
CA TRP A 268 6.08 8.20 -2.28
C TRP A 268 7.08 7.50 -3.21
N ASN A 269 7.35 8.05 -4.40
CA ASN A 269 8.28 7.41 -5.33
C ASN A 269 9.74 7.47 -4.83
N SER A 270 10.12 8.55 -4.18
CA SER A 270 11.41 8.70 -3.51
C SER A 270 11.53 7.73 -2.36
N PHE A 271 10.49 7.61 -1.54
CA PHE A 271 10.39 6.63 -0.45
C PHE A 271 10.61 5.19 -0.95
N LEU A 272 9.91 4.79 -2.00
CA LEU A 272 10.09 3.46 -2.60
C LEU A 272 11.52 3.25 -3.14
N GLY A 273 12.14 4.30 -3.67
CA GLY A 273 13.53 4.27 -4.12
C GLY A 273 14.53 4.00 -3.00
N GLU A 274 14.24 4.48 -1.78
CA GLU A 274 15.07 4.25 -0.60
C GLU A 274 14.78 2.90 0.06
N VAL A 275 13.52 2.51 0.19
CA VAL A 275 13.10 1.34 0.98
C VAL A 275 13.23 0.02 0.20
N ASN A 276 12.85 -0.03 -1.09
CA ASN A 276 12.84 -1.26 -1.87
C ASN A 276 14.20 -1.97 -2.01
N PRO A 277 15.34 -1.25 -2.08
CA PRO A 277 16.66 -1.91 -2.08
C PRO A 277 17.06 -2.53 -0.73
N GLY A 278 16.31 -2.22 0.35
CA GLY A 278 16.64 -2.56 1.74
C GLY A 278 17.07 -1.33 2.53
N LEU A 279 17.01 -1.44 3.85
CA LEU A 279 17.31 -0.34 4.79
C LEU A 279 18.79 -0.28 5.23
N GLU A 280 19.59 -1.28 4.88
CA GLU A 280 20.96 -1.41 5.34
C GLU A 280 21.80 -0.17 5.02
N GLY A 281 22.46 0.39 6.05
CA GLY A 281 23.27 1.60 5.96
C GLY A 281 22.48 2.88 5.75
N LYS A 282 21.14 2.86 5.84
CA LYS A 282 20.28 4.03 5.58
C LYS A 282 19.35 4.33 6.74
N ALA A 283 18.56 3.35 7.17
CA ALA A 283 17.57 3.52 8.21
C ALA A 283 17.42 2.25 9.06
N ASP A 284 16.92 2.45 10.27
CA ASP A 284 16.60 1.37 11.20
C ASP A 284 15.19 0.85 10.97
N MET A 285 14.28 1.72 10.55
CA MET A 285 12.90 1.35 10.29
C MET A 285 12.25 2.24 9.22
N ALA A 286 11.20 1.72 8.60
CA ALA A 286 10.34 2.44 7.68
C ALA A 286 8.88 2.03 7.88
N GLU A 287 7.95 2.96 7.73
CA GLU A 287 6.54 2.58 7.62
C GLU A 287 6.23 2.15 6.19
N MET A 288 5.28 1.24 6.03
CA MET A 288 4.83 0.78 4.73
C MET A 288 3.38 0.33 4.81
N ALA A 289 2.65 0.51 3.72
CA ALA A 289 1.39 -0.18 3.51
C ALA A 289 1.46 -1.01 2.24
N TRP A 290 0.82 -2.16 2.24
CA TRP A 290 0.74 -3.00 1.06
C TRP A 290 -0.69 -3.47 0.84
N MET A 291 -1.18 -3.29 -0.37
CA MET A 291 -2.41 -3.92 -0.81
C MET A 291 -2.09 -5.36 -1.25
N THR A 292 -2.48 -6.31 -0.42
CA THR A 292 -2.24 -7.73 -0.71
C THR A 292 -3.29 -8.24 -1.69
N ASN A 293 -2.86 -8.98 -2.70
CA ASN A 293 -3.75 -9.67 -3.64
C ASN A 293 -3.97 -11.14 -3.27
N ASP A 294 -3.15 -11.64 -2.37
CA ASP A 294 -3.19 -13.00 -1.84
C ASP A 294 -2.51 -13.00 -0.46
N PRO A 295 -2.94 -13.86 0.50
CA PRO A 295 -2.30 -13.98 1.81
C PRO A 295 -0.80 -14.32 1.78
N ASP A 296 -0.31 -14.87 0.69
CA ASP A 296 1.09 -15.21 0.46
C ASP A 296 1.97 -13.98 0.17
N THR A 297 1.39 -12.81 -0.06
CA THR A 297 2.13 -11.62 -0.54
C THR A 297 3.04 -10.98 0.52
N LEU A 298 2.62 -10.95 1.80
CA LEU A 298 3.37 -10.28 2.88
C LEU A 298 4.41 -11.16 3.62
N PRO A 299 4.30 -12.49 3.66
CA PRO A 299 5.29 -13.33 4.35
C PRO A 299 6.68 -13.40 3.70
N PHE A 300 6.96 -12.69 2.63
CA PHE A 300 8.26 -12.68 1.92
C PHE A 300 9.22 -11.61 2.39
#